data_09a893c4b1743beedf95f5565c6aad1c
#
_entry.id   09a893c4b1743beedf95f5565c6aad1c
#
_cell.length_a   1.000
_cell.length_b   1.000
_cell.length_c   1.000
_cell.angle_alpha   90.00
_cell.angle_beta   90.00
_cell.angle_gamma   90.00
#
_symmetry.space_group_name_H-M   'P 1'
#
loop_
_entity.id
_entity.type
_entity.pdbx_description
1 polymer ?
#
loop_
_entity_poly.entity_id
_entity_poly.type
_entity_poly.pdbx_seq_one_letter_code
_entity_poly.pdbx_strand_id
1 'polypeptide(L)'
;MCIRDRHCKDLVKGIRNVRTQMDVPPSRKAKLFITSDDEAVRKVFEDNKEVYVNLAFTSEITVQQGKAGIGDDAVSVVIPDAVAYLPLEDLVDFEKEKERLNKEKDKLTKELARSRGMLSNEKFLNNAKPEKVQEEKDKLAKYEQMMAQVEERLAQFK
;
A
#
# COMPACT_ATOMS: atom_id res chain seq x y z
N MET A 1 24.66 -11.93 -22.21
CA MET A 1 23.38 -11.99 -21.46
C MET A 1 22.24 -11.94 -22.48
N CYS A 2 21.37 -12.93 -22.48
CA CYS A 2 20.25 -12.99 -23.43
C CYS A 2 19.24 -11.86 -23.13
N ILE A 3 18.61 -11.31 -24.17
CA ILE A 3 17.56 -10.28 -24.04
C ILE A 3 16.45 -10.76 -23.10
N ARG A 4 16.07 -12.01 -23.19
CA ARG A 4 15.12 -12.69 -22.32
C ARG A 4 15.50 -12.62 -20.84
N ASP A 5 16.76 -12.86 -20.48
CA ASP A 5 17.22 -12.85 -19.08
C ASP A 5 17.21 -11.44 -18.50
N ARG A 6 17.45 -10.42 -19.32
CA ARG A 6 17.40 -9.02 -18.91
C ARG A 6 15.97 -8.60 -18.58
N HIS A 7 15.02 -8.85 -19.50
CA HIS A 7 13.60 -8.53 -19.26
C HIS A 7 13.05 -9.24 -18.02
N CYS A 8 13.42 -10.51 -17.82
CA CYS A 8 13.02 -11.27 -16.65
C CYS A 8 13.53 -10.64 -15.35
N LYS A 9 14.81 -10.32 -15.26
CA LYS A 9 15.41 -9.72 -14.07
C LYS A 9 14.84 -8.35 -13.76
N ASP A 10 14.70 -7.52 -14.79
CA ASP A 10 14.19 -6.15 -14.63
C ASP A 10 12.71 -6.16 -14.19
N LEU A 11 11.89 -7.04 -14.76
CA LEU A 11 10.50 -7.22 -14.37
C LEU A 11 10.36 -7.68 -12.91
N VAL A 12 11.03 -8.76 -12.55
CA VAL A 12 10.98 -9.33 -11.20
C VAL A 12 11.49 -8.34 -10.16
N LYS A 13 12.58 -7.63 -10.45
CA LYS A 13 13.14 -6.59 -9.60
C LYS A 13 12.15 -5.43 -9.42
N GLY A 14 11.56 -4.95 -10.51
CA GLY A 14 10.56 -3.87 -10.48
C GLY A 14 9.33 -4.25 -9.65
N ILE A 15 8.78 -5.43 -9.86
CA ILE A 15 7.63 -5.93 -9.10
C ILE A 15 7.96 -6.07 -7.60
N ARG A 16 9.12 -6.63 -7.26
CA ARG A 16 9.54 -6.75 -5.87
C ARG A 16 9.72 -5.40 -5.19
N ASN A 17 10.28 -4.41 -5.89
CA ASN A 17 10.41 -3.04 -5.38
C ASN A 17 9.03 -2.42 -5.08
N VAL A 18 8.08 -2.51 -6.01
CA VAL A 18 6.71 -2.02 -5.81
C VAL A 18 6.07 -2.70 -4.60
N ARG A 19 6.17 -4.02 -4.51
CA ARG A 19 5.61 -4.78 -3.37
C ARG A 19 6.24 -4.37 -2.04
N THR A 20 7.53 -4.10 -2.01
CA THR A 20 8.25 -3.62 -0.81
C THR A 20 7.80 -2.20 -0.44
N GLN A 21 7.65 -1.31 -1.42
CA GLN A 21 7.18 0.06 -1.19
C GLN A 21 5.75 0.11 -0.66
N MET A 22 4.91 -0.84 -1.07
CA MET A 22 3.51 -0.95 -0.66
C MET A 22 3.29 -1.89 0.53
N ASP A 23 4.36 -2.43 1.11
CA ASP A 23 4.33 -3.36 2.24
C ASP A 23 3.43 -4.60 1.98
N VAL A 24 3.48 -5.12 0.75
CA VAL A 24 2.68 -6.27 0.33
C VAL A 24 3.37 -7.58 0.73
N PRO A 25 2.75 -8.43 1.55
CA PRO A 25 3.35 -9.69 1.97
C PRO A 25 3.57 -10.65 0.79
N PRO A 26 4.64 -11.48 0.81
CA PRO A 26 4.92 -12.44 -0.26
C PRO A 26 3.83 -13.48 -0.50
N SER A 27 3.06 -13.79 0.55
CA SER A 27 1.94 -14.74 0.48
C SER A 27 0.78 -14.25 -0.37
N ARG A 28 0.68 -12.93 -0.62
CA ARG A 28 -0.39 -12.36 -1.43
C ARG A 28 0.02 -12.37 -2.89
N LYS A 29 -0.73 -13.11 -3.70
CA LYS A 29 -0.54 -13.19 -5.14
C LYS A 29 -1.41 -12.14 -5.83
N ALA A 30 -0.81 -11.30 -6.66
CA ALA A 30 -1.50 -10.30 -7.46
C ALA A 30 -1.57 -10.73 -8.93
N LYS A 31 -2.54 -10.22 -9.67
CA LYS A 31 -2.56 -10.35 -11.13
C LYS A 31 -1.49 -9.42 -11.73
N LEU A 32 -0.92 -9.83 -12.83
CA LEU A 32 0.09 -9.06 -13.55
C LEU A 32 -0.35 -8.91 -15.00
N PHE A 33 -0.43 -7.67 -15.46
CA PHE A 33 -0.65 -7.37 -16.86
C PHE A 33 0.65 -6.83 -17.46
N ILE A 34 1.10 -7.42 -18.56
CA ILE A 34 2.28 -6.99 -19.27
C ILE A 34 1.84 -6.46 -20.64
N THR A 35 2.19 -5.23 -20.94
CA THR A 35 1.90 -4.59 -22.21
C THR A 35 3.17 -4.31 -22.98
N SER A 36 3.19 -4.65 -24.26
CA SER A 36 4.26 -4.31 -25.18
C SER A 36 3.71 -4.17 -26.60
N ASP A 37 4.25 -3.22 -27.34
CA ASP A 37 3.93 -3.07 -28.76
C ASP A 37 4.68 -4.08 -29.64
N ASP A 38 5.80 -4.61 -29.12
CA ASP A 38 6.61 -5.61 -29.81
C ASP A 38 6.07 -7.04 -29.57
N GLU A 39 5.70 -7.71 -30.66
CA GLU A 39 5.17 -9.08 -30.63
C GLU A 39 6.23 -10.09 -30.14
N ALA A 40 7.49 -9.90 -30.49
CA ALA A 40 8.57 -10.78 -30.05
C ALA A 40 8.75 -10.70 -28.52
N VAL A 41 8.65 -9.52 -27.96
CA VAL A 41 8.71 -9.28 -26.49
C VAL A 41 7.51 -9.92 -25.81
N ARG A 42 6.29 -9.73 -26.34
CA ARG A 42 5.08 -10.39 -25.80
C ARG A 42 5.23 -11.89 -25.76
N LYS A 43 5.74 -12.50 -26.84
CA LYS A 43 5.98 -13.94 -26.92
C LYS A 43 6.99 -14.44 -25.88
N VAL A 44 8.04 -13.69 -25.62
CA VAL A 44 9.02 -14.01 -24.58
C VAL A 44 8.35 -14.07 -23.19
N PHE A 45 7.48 -13.13 -22.89
CA PHE A 45 6.74 -13.13 -21.61
C PHE A 45 5.71 -14.26 -21.56
N GLU A 46 5.04 -14.56 -22.66
CA GLU A 46 4.07 -15.67 -22.76
C GLU A 46 4.71 -17.04 -22.55
N ASP A 47 5.82 -17.29 -23.20
CA ASP A 47 6.56 -18.57 -23.12
C ASP A 47 7.17 -18.82 -21.73
N ASN A 48 7.35 -17.77 -20.93
CA ASN A 48 7.98 -17.84 -19.60
C ASN A 48 7.02 -17.48 -18.44
N LYS A 49 5.71 -17.49 -18.66
CA LYS A 49 4.70 -17.13 -17.64
C LYS A 49 4.90 -17.84 -16.31
N GLU A 50 5.17 -19.14 -16.32
CA GLU A 50 5.37 -19.95 -15.10
C GLU A 50 6.55 -19.49 -14.26
N VAL A 51 7.62 -19.04 -14.89
CA VAL A 51 8.81 -18.51 -14.22
C VAL A 51 8.45 -17.21 -13.49
N TYR A 52 7.71 -16.33 -14.15
CA TYR A 52 7.28 -15.05 -13.56
C TYR A 52 6.27 -15.24 -12.45
N VAL A 53 5.32 -16.15 -12.57
CA VAL A 53 4.35 -16.48 -11.52
C VAL A 53 5.08 -16.83 -10.22
N ASN A 54 6.11 -17.63 -10.29
CA ASN A 54 6.86 -18.05 -9.10
C ASN A 54 7.78 -16.95 -8.57
N LEU A 55 8.51 -16.26 -9.43
CA LEU A 55 9.52 -15.28 -9.02
C LEU A 55 8.93 -13.91 -8.61
N ALA A 56 7.82 -13.53 -9.21
CA ALA A 56 7.14 -12.25 -8.93
C ALA A 56 5.98 -12.39 -7.94
N PHE A 57 5.68 -13.58 -7.46
CA PHE A 57 4.55 -13.86 -6.57
C PHE A 57 3.21 -13.38 -7.16
N THR A 58 2.99 -13.73 -8.44
CA THR A 58 1.75 -13.38 -9.15
C THR A 58 0.81 -14.59 -9.21
N SER A 59 -0.50 -14.32 -9.29
CA SER A 59 -1.53 -15.36 -9.46
C SER A 59 -1.73 -15.72 -10.91
N GLU A 60 -1.73 -14.71 -11.77
CA GLU A 60 -2.00 -14.81 -13.20
C GLU A 60 -1.20 -13.75 -13.94
N ILE A 61 -0.76 -14.06 -15.15
CA ILE A 61 -0.06 -13.13 -16.03
C ILE A 61 -0.82 -13.04 -17.35
N THR A 62 -1.24 -11.83 -17.68
CA THR A 62 -1.85 -11.51 -18.97
C THR A 62 -0.89 -10.67 -19.80
N VAL A 63 -0.59 -11.11 -21.00
CA VAL A 63 0.27 -10.37 -21.95
C VAL A 63 -0.61 -9.82 -23.06
N GLN A 64 -0.55 -8.51 -23.29
CA GLN A 64 -1.38 -7.83 -24.28
C GLN A 64 -0.69 -6.64 -24.91
N GLN A 65 -1.25 -6.10 -25.99
CA GLN A 65 -0.65 -4.97 -26.70
C GLN A 65 -0.99 -3.60 -26.08
N GLY A 66 -2.11 -3.46 -25.38
CA GLY A 66 -2.57 -2.19 -24.84
C GLY A 66 -3.07 -2.28 -23.42
N LYS A 67 -3.54 -1.18 -22.88
CA LYS A 67 -4.09 -1.08 -21.51
C LYS A 67 -5.53 -1.59 -21.36
N ALA A 68 -6.06 -2.33 -22.31
CA ALA A 68 -7.43 -2.82 -22.23
C ALA A 68 -7.66 -3.70 -21.00
N GLY A 69 -8.67 -3.36 -20.18
CA GLY A 69 -8.99 -4.11 -18.97
C GLY A 69 -8.07 -3.86 -17.77
N ILE A 70 -7.15 -2.90 -17.87
CA ILE A 70 -6.29 -2.48 -16.74
C ILE A 70 -6.92 -1.23 -16.12
N GLY A 71 -7.18 -1.27 -14.81
CA GLY A 71 -7.71 -0.11 -14.08
C GLY A 71 -6.72 1.06 -14.05
N ASP A 72 -7.25 2.26 -13.94
CA ASP A 72 -6.43 3.49 -13.86
C ASP A 72 -5.61 3.57 -12.56
N ASP A 73 -6.01 2.82 -11.56
CA ASP A 73 -5.36 2.69 -10.26
C ASP A 73 -4.25 1.62 -10.22
N ALA A 74 -3.99 0.93 -11.36
CA ALA A 74 -2.91 -0.05 -11.43
C ALA A 74 -1.53 0.61 -11.34
N VAL A 75 -0.68 0.03 -10.49
CA VAL A 75 0.72 0.46 -10.36
C VAL A 75 1.51 -0.02 -11.57
N SER A 76 2.19 0.89 -12.24
CA SER A 76 3.00 0.58 -13.42
C SER A 76 4.46 0.35 -13.05
N VAL A 77 5.05 -0.68 -13.63
CA VAL A 77 6.48 -0.97 -13.61
C VAL A 77 7.02 -0.88 -15.03
N VAL A 78 7.80 0.14 -15.30
CA VAL A 78 8.40 0.35 -16.63
C VAL A 78 9.67 -0.49 -16.73
N ILE A 79 9.72 -1.32 -17.75
CA ILE A 79 10.89 -2.12 -18.12
C ILE A 79 11.25 -1.83 -19.58
N PRO A 80 12.46 -2.13 -20.04
CA PRO A 80 12.81 -1.98 -21.44
C PRO A 80 11.83 -2.74 -22.35
N ASP A 81 11.28 -2.07 -23.34
CA ASP A 81 10.36 -2.60 -24.38
C ASP A 81 8.99 -3.10 -23.87
N ALA A 82 8.67 -2.95 -22.57
CA ALA A 82 7.38 -3.33 -22.01
C ALA A 82 7.00 -2.52 -20.75
N VAL A 83 5.73 -2.55 -20.40
CA VAL A 83 5.23 -1.99 -19.13
C VAL A 83 4.39 -3.05 -18.44
N ALA A 84 4.70 -3.30 -17.19
CA ALA A 84 3.92 -4.19 -16.34
C ALA A 84 2.97 -3.38 -15.43
N TYR A 85 1.76 -3.86 -15.26
CA TYR A 85 0.75 -3.25 -14.41
C TYR A 85 0.28 -4.25 -13.36
N LEU A 86 0.23 -3.78 -12.12
CA LEU A 86 -0.32 -4.54 -10.99
C LEU A 86 -1.55 -3.80 -10.47
N PRO A 87 -2.75 -4.40 -10.54
CA PRO A 87 -3.94 -3.81 -9.96
C PRO A 87 -3.75 -3.56 -8.46
N LEU A 88 -4.09 -2.38 -8.02
CA LEU A 88 -3.93 -1.99 -6.61
C LEU A 88 -4.82 -2.84 -5.69
N GLU A 89 -6.00 -3.21 -6.16
CA GLU A 89 -6.95 -4.08 -5.45
C GLU A 89 -6.34 -5.43 -5.05
N ASP A 90 -5.49 -5.99 -5.91
CA ASP A 90 -4.81 -7.25 -5.63
C ASP A 90 -3.59 -7.10 -4.70
N LEU A 91 -2.98 -5.92 -4.67
CA LEU A 91 -1.81 -5.63 -3.84
C LEU A 91 -2.18 -5.32 -2.41
N VAL A 92 -3.21 -4.53 -2.19
CA VAL A 92 -3.66 -4.09 -0.88
C VAL A 92 -4.98 -4.77 -0.53
N ASP A 93 -5.05 -5.35 0.67
CA ASP A 93 -6.30 -5.83 1.23
C ASP A 93 -7.04 -4.63 1.84
N PHE A 94 -7.76 -3.89 0.99
CA PHE A 94 -8.49 -2.69 1.40
C PHE A 94 -9.42 -2.95 2.59
N GLU A 95 -10.04 -4.10 2.66
CA GLU A 95 -10.93 -4.43 3.77
C GLU A 95 -10.17 -4.62 5.08
N LYS A 96 -9.06 -5.35 5.07
CA LYS A 96 -8.23 -5.54 6.26
C LYS A 96 -7.53 -4.27 6.70
N GLU A 97 -7.02 -3.50 5.75
CA GLU A 97 -6.40 -2.22 6.06
C GLU A 97 -7.43 -1.21 6.58
N LYS A 98 -8.61 -1.17 5.99
CA LYS A 98 -9.74 -0.37 6.47
C LYS A 98 -10.18 -0.79 7.88
N GLU A 99 -10.24 -2.09 8.15
CA GLU A 99 -10.55 -2.61 9.49
C GLU A 99 -9.45 -2.25 10.50
N ARG A 100 -8.18 -2.35 10.12
CA ARG A 100 -7.04 -1.94 10.94
C ARG A 100 -7.10 -0.46 11.27
N LEU A 101 -7.31 0.40 10.26
CA LEU A 101 -7.43 1.85 10.41
C LEU A 101 -8.65 2.23 11.27
N ASN A 102 -9.77 1.54 11.14
CA ASN A 102 -10.94 1.75 12.00
C ASN A 102 -10.65 1.38 13.46
N LYS A 103 -9.96 0.28 13.72
CA LYS A 103 -9.53 -0.11 15.08
C LYS A 103 -8.56 0.92 15.67
N GLU A 104 -7.66 1.45 14.86
CA GLU A 104 -6.74 2.51 15.28
C GLU A 104 -7.49 3.82 15.57
N LYS A 105 -8.45 4.19 14.72
CA LYS A 105 -9.35 5.32 14.94
C LYS A 105 -10.11 5.20 16.26
N ASP A 106 -10.67 4.04 16.57
CA ASP A 106 -11.41 3.80 17.82
C ASP A 106 -10.50 3.93 19.05
N LYS A 107 -9.25 3.45 18.98
CA LYS A 107 -8.26 3.63 20.04
C LYS A 107 -7.94 5.11 20.25
N LEU A 108 -7.64 5.82 19.16
CA LEU A 108 -7.33 7.25 19.20
C LEU A 108 -8.51 8.07 19.73
N THR A 109 -9.74 7.73 19.37
CA THR A 109 -10.95 8.38 19.89
C THR A 109 -11.06 8.22 21.39
N LYS A 110 -10.79 7.04 21.95
CA LYS A 110 -10.80 6.78 23.40
C LYS A 110 -9.71 7.58 24.12
N GLU A 111 -8.50 7.60 23.57
CA GLU A 111 -7.40 8.37 24.15
C GLU A 111 -7.64 9.88 24.08
N LEU A 112 -8.20 10.38 22.99
CA LEU A 112 -8.62 11.79 22.86
C LEU A 112 -9.69 12.16 23.88
N ALA A 113 -10.71 11.32 24.04
CA ALA A 113 -11.76 11.55 25.03
C ALA A 113 -11.21 11.57 26.45
N ARG A 114 -10.29 10.66 26.76
CA ARG A 114 -9.61 10.60 28.06
C ARG A 114 -8.77 11.86 28.33
N SER A 115 -7.91 12.24 27.40
CA SER A 115 -7.06 13.43 27.56
C SER A 115 -7.88 14.71 27.64
N ARG A 116 -8.94 14.85 26.83
CA ARG A 116 -9.87 15.97 26.92
C ARG A 116 -10.61 15.99 28.26
N GLY A 117 -11.07 14.84 28.75
CA GLY A 117 -11.72 14.70 30.06
C GLY A 117 -10.79 15.11 31.22
N MET A 118 -9.51 14.73 31.15
CA MET A 118 -8.52 15.14 32.15
C MET A 118 -8.25 16.63 32.11
N LEU A 119 -8.11 17.23 30.92
CA LEU A 119 -7.86 18.65 30.75
C LEU A 119 -9.09 19.55 31.04
N SER A 120 -10.30 18.99 31.00
CA SER A 120 -11.55 19.71 31.40
C SER A 120 -11.85 19.57 32.87
N ASN A 121 -11.14 18.76 33.62
CA ASN A 121 -11.33 18.57 35.03
C ASN A 121 -10.56 19.62 35.84
N GLU A 122 -11.29 20.58 36.43
CA GLU A 122 -10.73 21.66 37.25
C GLU A 122 -9.91 21.13 38.45
N LYS A 123 -10.32 20.01 39.05
CA LYS A 123 -9.61 19.39 40.16
C LYS A 123 -8.23 18.86 39.71
N PHE A 124 -8.16 18.32 38.49
CA PHE A 124 -6.91 17.90 37.89
C PHE A 124 -6.01 19.10 37.59
N LEU A 125 -6.54 20.14 36.98
CA LEU A 125 -5.77 21.36 36.64
C LEU A 125 -5.22 22.08 37.88
N ASN A 126 -5.96 22.07 38.99
CA ASN A 126 -5.55 22.73 40.22
C ASN A 126 -4.57 21.91 41.06
N ASN A 127 -4.61 20.58 40.97
CA ASN A 127 -3.78 19.67 41.77
C ASN A 127 -2.59 19.06 41.01
N ALA A 128 -2.62 19.08 39.68
CA ALA A 128 -1.54 18.55 38.86
C ALA A 128 -0.40 19.58 38.71
N LYS A 129 0.81 19.07 38.68
CA LYS A 129 1.97 19.91 38.34
C LYS A 129 1.82 20.48 36.93
N PRO A 130 2.22 21.77 36.69
CA PRO A 130 2.10 22.39 35.37
C PRO A 130 2.79 21.59 34.25
N GLU A 131 3.88 20.87 34.56
CA GLU A 131 4.56 19.96 33.63
C GLU A 131 3.66 18.83 33.14
N LYS A 132 2.86 18.22 34.05
CA LYS A 132 1.92 17.15 33.67
C LYS A 132 0.74 17.65 32.85
N VAL A 133 0.27 18.85 33.13
CA VAL A 133 -0.79 19.50 32.32
C VAL A 133 -0.28 19.77 30.92
N GLN A 134 0.97 20.21 30.78
CA GLN A 134 1.61 20.43 29.48
C GLN A 134 1.80 19.11 28.72
N GLU A 135 2.28 18.04 29.39
CA GLU A 135 2.41 16.71 28.78
C GLU A 135 1.07 16.18 28.22
N GLU A 136 -0.03 16.36 28.95
CA GLU A 136 -1.34 15.92 28.47
C GLU A 136 -1.85 16.79 27.30
N LYS A 137 -1.54 18.07 27.26
CA LYS A 137 -1.82 18.94 26.10
C LYS A 137 -1.02 18.50 24.87
N ASP A 138 0.25 18.16 25.04
CA ASP A 138 1.12 17.69 23.96
C ASP A 138 0.65 16.33 23.42
N LYS A 139 0.23 15.43 24.31
CA LYS A 139 -0.36 14.14 23.92
C LYS A 139 -1.67 14.35 23.14
N LEU A 140 -2.53 15.24 23.60
CA LEU A 140 -3.78 15.58 22.92
C LEU A 140 -3.51 16.05 21.49
N ALA A 141 -2.60 17.02 21.32
CA ALA A 141 -2.22 17.52 20.00
C ALA A 141 -1.66 16.41 19.10
N LYS A 142 -0.83 15.52 19.66
CA LYS A 142 -0.29 14.38 18.93
C LYS A 142 -1.38 13.40 18.47
N TYR A 143 -2.33 13.09 19.35
CA TYR A 143 -3.44 12.18 19.01
C TYR A 143 -4.39 12.81 17.98
N GLU A 144 -4.60 14.12 18.02
CA GLU A 144 -5.37 14.84 17.00
C GLU A 144 -4.70 14.78 15.62
N GLN A 145 -3.39 14.94 15.55
CA GLN A 145 -2.63 14.76 14.30
C GLN A 145 -2.70 13.33 13.77
N MET A 146 -2.55 12.34 14.65
CA MET A 146 -2.66 10.93 14.27
C MET A 146 -4.06 10.60 13.77
N MET A 147 -5.09 11.13 14.42
CA MET A 147 -6.47 10.96 14.00
C MET A 147 -6.70 11.52 12.60
N ALA A 148 -6.22 12.73 12.31
CA ALA A 148 -6.32 13.35 11.00
C ALA A 148 -5.64 12.51 9.92
N GLN A 149 -4.47 11.94 10.19
CA GLN A 149 -3.76 11.04 9.26
C GLN A 149 -4.54 9.75 9.00
N VAL A 150 -5.13 9.15 10.04
CA VAL A 150 -5.95 7.93 9.90
C VAL A 150 -7.20 8.23 9.09
N GLU A 151 -7.87 9.35 9.32
CA GLU A 151 -9.05 9.76 8.58
C GLU A 151 -8.73 10.07 7.10
N GLU A 152 -7.62 10.72 6.83
CA GLU A 152 -7.14 10.98 5.47
C GLU A 152 -6.88 9.66 4.71
N ARG A 153 -6.20 8.71 5.35
CA ARG A 153 -5.99 7.38 4.76
C ARG A 153 -7.29 6.63 4.52
N LEU A 154 -8.23 6.67 5.45
CA LEU A 154 -9.55 6.06 5.26
C LEU A 154 -10.34 6.72 4.11
N ALA A 155 -10.16 8.01 3.89
CA ALA A 155 -10.78 8.72 2.77
C ALA A 155 -10.21 8.29 1.40
N GLN A 156 -8.95 7.88 1.36
CA GLN A 156 -8.32 7.35 0.14
C GLN A 156 -8.88 5.97 -0.27
N PHE A 157 -9.50 5.25 0.67
CA PHE A 157 -10.10 3.92 0.43
C PHE A 157 -11.62 3.98 0.17
N LYS A 158 -12.15 5.12 -0.15
CA LYS A 158 -13.51 5.29 -0.65
C LYS A 158 -13.53 5.15 -2.18
#